data_035a4131aec3dfa122f1907d5606ee2e
#
_entry.id   035a4131aec3dfa122f1907d5606ee2e
#
_cell.length_a   1.000
_cell.length_b   1.000
_cell.length_c   1.000
_cell.angle_alpha   90.00
_cell.angle_beta   90.00
_cell.angle_gamma   90.00
#
_symmetry.space_group_name_H-M   'P 1'
#
loop_
_entity.id
_entity.type
_entity.pdbx_description
1 polymer ?
#
loop_
_entity_poly.entity_id
_entity_poly.type
_entity_poly.pdbx_seq_one_letter_code
_entity_poly.pdbx_strand_id
1 'polypeptide(L)'
;KSESLGDIKDGAAKKKIVNKNQPSINNQEDWEEIIYKLSFSGAAKTVVKNTLFSSFSAETITLTLNKDFNNLLTSATQKSIEKKLGTIVDGISLVIELGETNGSTLSNKEADKLKQQQKQTEDQFLSDDGLKELENAFNSKVDKKSIKSLKESNNV
;
A
#
# COMPACT_ATOMS: atom_id res chain seq x y z
N LYS A 1 -65.62 21.91 -19.74
CA LYS A 1 -65.12 21.49 -18.48
C LYS A 1 -63.89 20.61 -18.69
N SER A 2 -62.82 21.27 -18.80
CA SER A 2 -61.54 20.62 -19.00
C SER A 2 -60.92 20.37 -17.65
N GLU A 3 -60.50 19.17 -17.44
CA GLU A 3 -59.69 18.81 -16.32
C GLU A 3 -58.27 18.68 -16.78
N SER A 4 -57.41 19.51 -16.24
CA SER A 4 -56.00 19.40 -16.47
C SER A 4 -55.43 18.28 -15.63
N LEU A 5 -54.99 17.24 -16.25
CA LEU A 5 -54.21 16.19 -15.62
C LEU A 5 -52.80 16.71 -15.41
N GLY A 6 -52.44 16.92 -14.17
CA GLY A 6 -51.08 17.25 -13.82
C GLY A 6 -50.15 16.13 -14.12
N ASP A 7 -49.13 16.41 -14.90
CA ASP A 7 -48.02 15.52 -15.17
C ASP A 7 -47.31 15.15 -13.88
N ILE A 8 -47.47 13.93 -13.45
CA ILE A 8 -46.61 13.33 -12.44
C ILE A 8 -45.35 12.89 -13.15
N LYS A 9 -44.36 13.73 -13.09
CA LYS A 9 -42.99 13.29 -13.44
C LYS A 9 -42.50 12.43 -12.32
N ASP A 10 -42.64 11.12 -12.46
CA ASP A 10 -41.88 10.15 -11.71
C ASP A 10 -40.41 10.29 -12.06
N GLY A 11 -39.76 11.12 -11.32
CA GLY A 11 -38.32 11.07 -11.21
C GLY A 11 -37.94 9.81 -10.46
N ALA A 12 -37.84 8.71 -11.15
CA ALA A 12 -37.26 7.51 -10.59
C ALA A 12 -35.79 7.79 -10.29
N ALA A 13 -35.55 8.29 -9.10
CA ALA A 13 -34.23 8.21 -8.51
C ALA A 13 -33.86 6.72 -8.41
N LYS A 14 -33.03 6.25 -9.32
CA LYS A 14 -32.38 4.94 -9.18
C LYS A 14 -31.67 4.97 -7.84
N LYS A 15 -32.28 4.42 -6.81
CA LYS A 15 -31.59 4.03 -5.59
C LYS A 15 -30.46 3.10 -6.04
N LYS A 16 -29.22 3.61 -6.06
CA LYS A 16 -28.05 2.75 -6.10
C LYS A 16 -28.19 1.82 -4.91
N ILE A 17 -28.41 0.56 -5.19
CA ILE A 17 -28.29 -0.50 -4.20
C ILE A 17 -26.82 -0.47 -3.82
N VAL A 18 -26.52 0.16 -2.70
CA VAL A 18 -25.21 0.09 -2.09
C VAL A 18 -25.07 -1.36 -1.63
N ASN A 19 -24.41 -2.17 -2.43
CA ASN A 19 -23.99 -3.49 -2.04
C ASN A 19 -23.08 -3.33 -0.82
N LYS A 20 -23.59 -3.69 0.36
CA LYS A 20 -22.90 -3.58 1.66
C LYS A 20 -21.59 -4.38 1.76
N ASN A 21 -21.19 -5.06 0.71
CA ASN A 21 -19.98 -5.90 0.66
C ASN A 21 -18.86 -5.33 -0.23
N GLN A 22 -19.04 -4.15 -0.82
CA GLN A 22 -17.93 -3.52 -1.54
C GLN A 22 -17.06 -2.76 -0.53
N PRO A 23 -15.75 -2.98 -0.50
CA PRO A 23 -14.86 -2.19 0.34
C PRO A 23 -14.93 -0.73 -0.12
N SER A 24 -15.23 0.16 0.81
CA SER A 24 -15.14 1.60 0.56
C SER A 24 -13.66 1.99 0.66
N ILE A 25 -13.10 2.52 -0.42
CA ILE A 25 -11.74 3.02 -0.46
C ILE A 25 -11.83 4.53 -0.31
N ASN A 26 -11.52 5.06 0.87
CA ASN A 26 -11.71 6.47 1.18
C ASN A 26 -10.40 7.22 1.47
N ASN A 27 -9.35 6.49 1.79
CA ASN A 27 -8.08 7.05 2.23
C ASN A 27 -6.90 6.14 1.90
N GLN A 28 -5.70 6.60 2.23
CA GLN A 28 -4.46 5.86 2.01
C GLN A 28 -4.40 4.54 2.81
N GLU A 29 -4.96 4.50 4.00
CA GLU A 29 -4.93 3.31 4.87
C GLU A 29 -5.79 2.20 4.29
N ASP A 30 -6.99 2.51 3.81
CA ASP A 30 -7.86 1.56 3.09
C ASP A 30 -7.14 0.98 1.86
N TRP A 31 -6.41 1.81 1.13
CA TRP A 31 -5.62 1.39 -0.03
C TRP A 31 -4.48 0.44 0.37
N GLU A 32 -3.77 0.74 1.44
CA GLU A 32 -2.70 -0.12 1.97
C GLU A 32 -3.23 -1.48 2.42
N GLU A 33 -4.39 -1.53 3.07
CA GLU A 33 -5.05 -2.79 3.44
C GLU A 33 -5.40 -3.64 2.20
N ILE A 34 -5.87 -3.01 1.13
CA ILE A 34 -6.16 -3.70 -0.14
C ILE A 34 -4.88 -4.27 -0.75
N ILE A 35 -3.77 -3.53 -0.72
CA ILE A 35 -2.48 -4.02 -1.21
C ILE A 35 -2.06 -5.30 -0.48
N TYR A 36 -2.20 -5.34 0.85
CA TYR A 36 -1.90 -6.52 1.64
C TYR A 36 -2.86 -7.68 1.36
N LYS A 37 -4.15 -7.40 1.29
CA LYS A 37 -5.19 -8.40 1.07
C LYS A 37 -5.07 -9.09 -0.28
N LEU A 38 -4.77 -8.36 -1.34
CA LEU A 38 -4.68 -8.87 -2.70
C LEU A 38 -3.35 -9.56 -3.03
N SER A 39 -2.34 -9.42 -2.19
CA SER A 39 -1.05 -10.09 -2.35
C SER A 39 -0.48 -9.96 -3.78
N PHE A 40 -0.23 -8.74 -4.21
CA PHE A 40 0.39 -8.48 -5.52
C PHE A 40 1.78 -9.10 -5.63
N SER A 41 2.22 -9.38 -6.84
CA SER A 41 3.55 -9.95 -7.13
C SER A 41 4.26 -9.21 -8.27
N GLY A 42 5.57 -9.38 -8.37
CA GLY A 42 6.39 -8.81 -9.45
C GLY A 42 6.29 -7.28 -9.55
N ALA A 43 6.29 -6.77 -10.78
CA ALA A 43 6.22 -5.34 -11.07
C ALA A 43 4.93 -4.70 -10.50
N ALA A 44 3.80 -5.39 -10.55
CA ALA A 44 2.55 -4.91 -9.98
C ALA A 44 2.67 -4.62 -8.47
N LYS A 45 3.34 -5.48 -7.70
CA LYS A 45 3.61 -5.28 -6.28
C LYS A 45 4.45 -4.01 -6.05
N THR A 46 5.50 -3.84 -6.83
CA THR A 46 6.36 -2.66 -6.72
C THR A 46 5.59 -1.38 -7.06
N VAL A 47 4.81 -1.39 -8.12
CA VAL A 47 4.00 -0.24 -8.52
C VAL A 47 3.01 0.13 -7.41
N VAL A 48 2.15 -0.78 -6.96
CA VAL A 48 1.10 -0.46 -5.96
C VAL A 48 1.69 0.01 -4.62
N LYS A 49 2.82 -0.55 -4.19
CA LYS A 49 3.50 -0.12 -2.96
C LYS A 49 4.13 1.28 -3.05
N ASN A 50 4.37 1.78 -4.24
CA ASN A 50 4.92 3.10 -4.51
C ASN A 50 3.87 4.10 -5.02
N THR A 51 2.58 3.80 -4.83
CA THR A 51 1.46 4.71 -5.09
C THR A 51 0.90 5.31 -3.82
N LEU A 52 0.32 6.51 -3.98
CA LEU A 52 -0.59 7.12 -3.01
C LEU A 52 -2.01 7.09 -3.54
N PHE A 53 -2.96 6.89 -2.64
CA PHE A 53 -4.37 7.02 -2.95
C PHE A 53 -4.72 8.49 -3.20
N SER A 54 -5.36 8.76 -4.33
CA SER A 54 -5.83 10.10 -4.69
C SER A 54 -7.33 10.21 -4.57
N SER A 55 -8.08 9.31 -5.20
CA SER A 55 -9.55 9.30 -5.12
C SER A 55 -10.13 7.96 -5.55
N PHE A 56 -11.37 7.72 -5.12
CA PHE A 56 -12.21 6.63 -5.62
C PHE A 56 -13.60 7.16 -5.91
N SER A 57 -14.03 7.09 -7.15
CA SER A 57 -15.33 7.64 -7.58
C SER A 57 -15.84 6.88 -8.80
N ALA A 58 -17.11 6.56 -8.82
CA ALA A 58 -17.78 5.88 -9.94
C ALA A 58 -17.01 4.64 -10.44
N GLU A 59 -16.57 3.78 -9.50
CA GLU A 59 -15.82 2.56 -9.79
C GLU A 59 -14.41 2.81 -10.39
N THR A 60 -13.94 4.05 -10.38
CA THR A 60 -12.59 4.42 -10.81
C THR A 60 -11.74 4.77 -9.60
N ILE A 61 -10.64 4.03 -9.42
CA ILE A 61 -9.61 4.38 -8.46
C ILE A 61 -8.50 5.17 -9.16
N THR A 62 -8.16 6.32 -8.59
CA THR A 62 -7.05 7.14 -9.04
C THR A 62 -5.93 7.09 -8.02
N LEU A 63 -4.74 6.75 -8.49
CA LEU A 63 -3.54 6.61 -7.69
C LEU A 63 -2.43 7.52 -8.23
N THR A 64 -1.60 8.07 -7.37
CA THR A 64 -0.40 8.79 -7.75
C THR A 64 0.82 7.90 -7.57
N LEU A 65 1.52 7.59 -8.65
CA LEU A 65 2.76 6.81 -8.65
C LEU A 65 3.97 7.73 -8.61
N ASN A 66 4.93 7.42 -7.77
CA ASN A 66 6.22 8.11 -7.79
C ASN A 66 6.88 7.94 -9.16
N LYS A 67 7.35 9.07 -9.72
CA LYS A 67 7.96 9.16 -11.06
C LYS A 67 9.12 8.19 -11.28
N ASP A 68 9.87 7.85 -10.23
CA ASP A 68 11.00 6.92 -10.30
C ASP A 68 10.58 5.51 -10.73
N PHE A 69 9.31 5.16 -10.58
CA PHE A 69 8.75 3.85 -10.94
C PHE A 69 7.98 3.84 -12.27
N ASN A 70 8.05 4.92 -13.04
CA ASN A 70 7.34 5.03 -14.32
C ASN A 70 7.69 3.90 -15.29
N ASN A 71 8.93 3.45 -15.31
CA ASN A 71 9.40 2.35 -16.16
C ASN A 71 8.73 1.00 -15.86
N LEU A 72 8.15 0.83 -14.68
CA LEU A 72 7.41 -0.38 -14.28
C LEU A 72 5.91 -0.28 -14.62
N LEU A 73 5.41 0.92 -14.93
CA LEU A 73 4.02 1.17 -15.29
C LEU A 73 3.78 0.83 -16.76
N THR A 74 3.75 -0.44 -17.08
CA THR A 74 3.41 -0.95 -18.42
C THR A 74 1.93 -1.29 -18.50
N SER A 75 1.38 -1.38 -19.72
CA SER A 75 -0.01 -1.83 -19.92
C SER A 75 -0.28 -3.20 -19.30
N ALA A 76 0.71 -4.10 -19.32
CA ALA A 76 0.59 -5.42 -18.70
C ALA A 76 0.53 -5.32 -17.17
N THR A 77 1.36 -4.45 -16.57
CA THR A 77 1.35 -4.21 -15.13
C THR A 77 0.03 -3.60 -14.69
N GLN A 78 -0.46 -2.59 -15.41
CA GLN A 78 -1.74 -1.94 -15.12
C GLN A 78 -2.91 -2.94 -15.19
N LYS A 79 -3.02 -3.72 -16.25
CA LYS A 79 -4.03 -4.77 -16.40
C LYS A 79 -3.95 -5.83 -15.29
N SER A 80 -2.75 -6.19 -14.86
CA SER A 80 -2.55 -7.12 -13.75
C SER A 80 -3.10 -6.56 -12.44
N ILE A 81 -2.90 -5.27 -12.17
CA ILE A 81 -3.44 -4.58 -11.01
C ILE A 81 -4.97 -4.49 -11.09
N GLU A 82 -5.52 -4.04 -12.21
CA GLU A 82 -6.98 -3.96 -12.43
C GLU A 82 -7.66 -5.31 -12.25
N LYS A 83 -7.09 -6.37 -12.82
CA LYS A 83 -7.63 -7.72 -12.67
C LYS A 83 -7.73 -8.16 -11.21
N LYS A 84 -6.71 -7.87 -10.41
CA LYS A 84 -6.75 -8.18 -8.98
C LYS A 84 -7.74 -7.31 -8.22
N LEU A 85 -7.80 -6.03 -8.53
CA LEU A 85 -8.79 -5.11 -7.94
C LEU A 85 -10.22 -5.53 -8.29
N GLY A 86 -10.45 -6.03 -9.49
CA GLY A 86 -11.73 -6.57 -9.95
C GLY A 86 -12.25 -7.77 -9.15
N THR A 87 -11.39 -8.42 -8.34
CA THR A 87 -11.82 -9.50 -7.43
C THR A 87 -12.54 -8.98 -6.19
N ILE A 88 -12.39 -7.71 -5.86
CA ILE A 88 -12.99 -7.06 -4.68
C ILE A 88 -14.00 -5.98 -5.04
N VAL A 89 -13.81 -5.30 -6.17
CA VAL A 89 -14.71 -4.28 -6.71
C VAL A 89 -15.00 -4.62 -8.16
N ASP A 90 -16.20 -5.08 -8.42
CA ASP A 90 -16.62 -5.43 -9.78
C ASP A 90 -16.67 -4.18 -10.68
N GLY A 91 -16.13 -4.30 -11.89
CA GLY A 91 -16.11 -3.19 -12.85
C GLY A 91 -15.12 -2.07 -12.55
N ILE A 92 -14.19 -2.26 -11.60
CA ILE A 92 -13.22 -1.22 -11.25
C ILE A 92 -12.32 -0.82 -12.42
N SER A 93 -12.14 0.47 -12.61
CA SER A 93 -11.17 1.07 -13.51
C SER A 93 -10.01 1.68 -12.72
N LEU A 94 -8.81 1.55 -13.25
CA LEU A 94 -7.59 2.05 -12.63
C LEU A 94 -6.99 3.19 -13.43
N VAL A 95 -6.79 4.33 -12.78
CA VAL A 95 -6.04 5.47 -13.31
C VAL A 95 -4.80 5.66 -12.44
N ILE A 96 -3.63 5.68 -13.06
CA ILE A 96 -2.37 5.95 -12.37
C ILE A 96 -1.74 7.20 -12.99
N GLU A 97 -1.57 8.22 -12.15
CA GLU A 97 -0.92 9.47 -12.49
C GLU A 97 0.51 9.49 -11.93
N LEU A 98 1.43 10.09 -12.66
CA LEU A 98 2.80 10.26 -12.16
C LEU A 98 2.90 11.55 -11.35
N GLY A 99 3.46 11.46 -10.16
CA GLY A 99 3.56 12.61 -9.26
C GLY A 99 4.62 12.44 -8.18
N GLU A 100 4.65 13.41 -7.28
CA GLU A 100 5.47 13.35 -6.07
C GLU A 100 4.70 12.65 -4.96
N THR A 101 5.37 11.74 -4.27
CA THR A 101 4.75 10.94 -3.19
C THR A 101 5.27 11.32 -1.80
N ASN A 102 6.20 12.26 -1.72
CA ASN A 102 6.74 12.83 -0.46
C ASN A 102 7.10 11.79 0.63
N GLY A 103 7.52 10.61 0.22
CA GLY A 103 7.93 9.55 1.14
C GLY A 103 6.79 8.87 1.92
N SER A 104 5.53 9.11 1.56
CA SER A 104 4.36 8.58 2.30
C SER A 104 3.79 7.28 1.73
N THR A 105 4.46 6.68 0.76
CA THR A 105 4.04 5.40 0.16
C THR A 105 4.22 4.23 1.13
N LEU A 106 3.48 3.15 0.90
CA LEU A 106 3.61 1.92 1.70
C LEU A 106 5.05 1.39 1.68
N SER A 107 5.72 1.45 0.52
CA SER A 107 7.13 1.06 0.40
C SER A 107 8.05 1.84 1.34
N ASN A 108 7.85 3.15 1.44
CA ASN A 108 8.64 3.99 2.34
C ASN A 108 8.34 3.70 3.82
N LYS A 109 7.07 3.53 4.17
CA LYS A 109 6.67 3.16 5.54
C LYS A 109 7.28 1.82 5.97
N GLU A 110 7.28 0.82 5.08
CA GLU A 110 7.91 -0.48 5.35
C GLU A 110 9.43 -0.35 5.51
N ALA A 111 10.09 0.44 4.67
CA ALA A 111 11.54 0.69 4.77
C ALA A 111 11.91 1.40 6.08
N ASP A 112 11.15 2.41 6.48
CA ASP A 112 11.37 3.13 7.74
C ASP A 112 11.13 2.24 8.96
N LYS A 113 10.09 1.41 8.92
CA LYS A 113 9.84 0.42 9.97
C LYS A 113 10.98 -0.57 10.11
N LEU A 114 11.51 -1.05 8.99
CA LEU A 114 12.66 -1.97 8.98
C LEU A 114 13.90 -1.31 9.58
N LYS A 115 14.20 -0.06 9.20
CA LYS A 115 15.31 0.72 9.77
C LYS A 115 15.17 0.91 11.28
N GLN A 116 13.97 1.21 11.77
CA GLN A 116 13.70 1.34 13.19
C GLN A 116 13.91 0.03 13.94
N GLN A 117 13.42 -1.09 13.39
CA GLN A 117 13.62 -2.41 13.98
C GLN A 117 15.10 -2.79 14.02
N GLN A 118 15.85 -2.53 12.96
CA GLN A 118 17.29 -2.77 12.91
C GLN A 118 18.01 -1.95 13.98
N LYS A 119 17.70 -0.66 14.10
CA LYS A 119 18.29 0.20 15.12
C LYS A 119 17.97 -0.28 16.53
N GLN A 120 16.73 -0.68 16.82
CA GLN A 120 16.35 -1.23 18.11
C GLN A 120 17.11 -2.52 18.43
N THR A 121 17.28 -3.40 17.45
CA THR A 121 18.05 -4.64 17.60
C THR A 121 19.52 -4.33 17.92
N GLU A 122 20.13 -3.39 17.20
CA GLU A 122 21.50 -2.94 17.45
C GLU A 122 21.66 -2.34 18.86
N ASP A 123 20.75 -1.47 19.25
CA ASP A 123 20.79 -0.80 20.57
C ASP A 123 20.62 -1.82 21.71
N GLN A 124 19.70 -2.77 21.56
CA GLN A 124 19.52 -3.86 22.54
C GLN A 124 20.74 -4.76 22.66
N PHE A 125 21.34 -5.14 21.53
CA PHE A 125 22.53 -5.97 21.52
C PHE A 125 23.74 -5.25 22.12
N LEU A 126 23.95 -3.98 21.79
CA LEU A 126 25.05 -3.17 22.31
C LEU A 126 24.92 -2.81 23.80
N SER A 127 23.69 -2.83 24.32
CA SER A 127 23.43 -2.58 25.74
C SER A 127 23.51 -3.84 26.60
N ASP A 128 23.72 -5.01 26.02
CA ASP A 128 23.84 -6.27 26.74
C ASP A 128 25.15 -6.31 27.58
N ASP A 129 25.00 -6.58 28.87
CA ASP A 129 26.13 -6.60 29.79
C ASP A 129 27.11 -7.74 29.51
N GLY A 130 26.62 -8.89 29.03
CA GLY A 130 27.45 -10.00 28.60
C GLY A 130 28.34 -9.67 27.41
N LEU A 131 27.82 -8.88 26.46
CA LEU A 131 28.61 -8.37 25.34
C LEU A 131 29.72 -7.44 25.80
N LYS A 132 29.44 -6.53 26.74
CA LYS A 132 30.44 -5.61 27.31
C LYS A 132 31.55 -6.36 28.04
N GLU A 133 31.22 -7.41 28.76
CA GLU A 133 32.20 -8.29 29.41
C GLU A 133 33.10 -8.99 28.39
N LEU A 134 32.54 -9.50 27.26
CA LEU A 134 33.31 -10.10 26.19
C LEU A 134 34.22 -9.09 25.49
N GLU A 135 33.74 -7.91 25.19
CA GLU A 135 34.55 -6.83 24.59
C GLU A 135 35.72 -6.45 25.47
N ASN A 136 35.53 -6.38 26.79
CA ASN A 136 36.59 -6.10 27.75
C ASN A 136 37.59 -7.30 27.86
N ALA A 137 37.11 -8.53 27.89
CA ALA A 137 37.91 -9.70 28.02
C ALA A 137 38.87 -9.93 26.80
N PHE A 138 38.36 -9.60 25.60
CA PHE A 138 39.14 -9.77 24.35
C PHE A 138 39.75 -8.47 23.82
N ASN A 139 39.56 -7.35 24.52
CA ASN A 139 40.03 -6.01 24.09
C ASN A 139 39.60 -5.69 22.63
N SER A 140 38.40 -6.06 22.27
CA SER A 140 37.82 -5.92 20.94
C SER A 140 36.47 -5.20 21.01
N LYS A 141 36.01 -4.70 19.88
CA LYS A 141 34.66 -4.11 19.75
C LYS A 141 33.87 -4.84 18.67
N VAL A 142 32.57 -4.96 18.90
CA VAL A 142 31.67 -5.56 17.92
C VAL A 142 31.50 -4.62 16.73
N ASP A 143 31.60 -5.16 15.53
CA ASP A 143 31.22 -4.43 14.32
C ASP A 143 29.71 -4.33 14.21
N LYS A 144 29.20 -3.10 14.34
CA LYS A 144 27.74 -2.80 14.25
C LYS A 144 27.11 -3.31 12.96
N LYS A 145 27.87 -3.36 11.86
CA LYS A 145 27.38 -3.83 10.57
C LYS A 145 27.13 -5.33 10.54
N SER A 146 27.74 -6.09 11.46
CA SER A 146 27.53 -7.54 11.57
C SER A 146 26.29 -7.94 12.36
N ILE A 147 25.66 -7.00 13.07
CA ILE A 147 24.48 -7.26 13.88
C ILE A 147 23.25 -7.39 12.97
N LYS A 148 22.63 -8.56 12.95
CA LYS A 148 21.43 -8.85 12.17
C LYS A 148 20.34 -9.44 13.06
N SER A 149 19.09 -9.10 12.75
CA SER A 149 17.94 -9.74 13.39
C SER A 149 17.82 -11.20 12.96
N LEU A 150 17.59 -12.10 13.90
CA LEU A 150 17.39 -13.54 13.62
C LEU A 150 16.17 -13.82 12.71
N LYS A 151 15.25 -12.87 12.58
CA LYS A 151 14.10 -13.00 11.67
C LYS A 151 14.46 -12.92 10.19
N GLU A 152 15.63 -12.35 9.85
CA GLU A 152 16.08 -12.28 8.47
C GLU A 152 16.83 -13.54 8.00
N SER A 153 17.24 -14.40 8.94
CA SER A 153 18.02 -15.61 8.65
C SER A 153 17.20 -16.79 8.10
N ASN A 154 15.86 -16.72 8.15
CA ASN A 154 14.99 -17.83 7.76
C ASN A 154 14.42 -17.72 6.34
N ASN A 155 14.93 -16.82 5.51
CA ASN A 155 14.55 -16.69 4.11
C ASN A 155 15.70 -17.13 3.19
N VAL A 156 16.04 -18.41 3.29
CA VAL A 156 16.84 -19.08 2.28
C VAL A 156 16.02 -20.19 1.68
#